data_16eabe60e37fe6a8eeb42331d7f6209e
#
_entry.id   16eabe60e37fe6a8eeb42331d7f6209e
#
_cell.length_a   1.000
_cell.length_b   1.000
_cell.length_c   1.000
_cell.angle_alpha   90.00
_cell.angle_beta   90.00
_cell.angle_gamma   90.00
#
_symmetry.space_group_name_H-M   'P 1'
#
loop_
_entity.id
_entity.type
_entity.pdbx_description
1 polymer ?
#
loop_
_entity_poly.entity_id
_entity_poly.type
_entity_poly.pdbx_seq_one_letter_code
_entity_poly.pdbx_strand_id
1 'polypeptide(L)'
;MFNRKPQDANFSVERLFKDIVKAFPPNLIYNSYTSKFKSRGFWSRLYNTVEAFCKQGDVNHITGDVHYLCYLMSKNKTLLTILDCGNLKRLNGIRRTIFYFLWFWLPVKKVAMITVISESTKKELLQYVRCDERKIRVIPCCISDDFKPSPKAFNSSNPVLLQIGTAYNKNLPKVAEAISGIPCHLRIIGKLSEEQISQLLAFDISYSSVSNLTDLEIIDEYIKCDALIFASTYEGFGMPIVEANITGRPVVTSNILSMPEVAGNAACLVDPYDAEDIRKGVLKIFSDEDYRKTLVANGYQNARRFKPAIVAEQYVELYKEVYLLSMHSK
;
A
#
# COMPACT_ATOMS: atom_id res chain seq x y z
N MET A 1 -20.35 0.70 2.52
CA MET A 1 -18.98 1.16 2.25
C MET A 1 -19.02 2.32 1.27
N PHE A 2 -18.20 3.34 1.47
CA PHE A 2 -18.17 4.55 0.65
C PHE A 2 -16.78 4.70 0.03
N ASN A 3 -16.73 4.53 -1.29
CA ASN A 3 -15.49 4.52 -2.06
C ASN A 3 -15.34 5.84 -2.84
N ARG A 4 -14.09 6.21 -3.11
CA ARG A 4 -13.82 7.30 -4.04
C ARG A 4 -14.16 6.89 -5.47
N LYS A 5 -14.40 7.89 -6.34
CA LYS A 5 -14.44 7.64 -7.78
C LYS A 5 -13.04 7.24 -8.26
N PRO A 6 -12.89 6.14 -9.02
CA PRO A 6 -11.59 5.69 -9.52
C PRO A 6 -10.81 6.80 -10.23
N GLN A 7 -9.49 6.80 -10.07
CA GLN A 7 -8.57 7.73 -10.72
C GLN A 7 -7.78 6.99 -11.78
N ASP A 8 -7.50 7.65 -12.90
CA ASP A 8 -6.97 7.03 -14.12
C ASP A 8 -5.56 6.37 -13.98
N ALA A 9 -4.90 6.51 -12.83
CA ALA A 9 -3.55 5.97 -12.60
C ALA A 9 -3.36 5.30 -11.22
N ASN A 10 -4.42 5.03 -10.46
CA ASN A 10 -4.26 4.58 -9.08
C ASN A 10 -5.42 3.68 -8.64
N PHE A 11 -5.36 2.41 -9.04
CA PHE A 11 -6.41 1.40 -8.81
C PHE A 11 -6.19 0.53 -7.56
N SER A 12 -5.07 0.69 -6.86
CA SER A 12 -4.68 -0.20 -5.75
C SER A 12 -5.68 -0.21 -4.58
N VAL A 13 -6.30 0.93 -4.27
CA VAL A 13 -7.26 1.05 -3.15
C VAL A 13 -8.57 0.38 -3.49
N GLU A 14 -9.08 0.60 -4.68
CA GLU A 14 -10.32 0.02 -5.18
C GLU A 14 -10.21 -1.50 -5.25
N ARG A 15 -9.06 -2.01 -5.71
CA ARG A 15 -8.77 -3.45 -5.74
C ARG A 15 -8.71 -4.03 -4.34
N LEU A 16 -7.98 -3.39 -3.42
CA LEU A 16 -7.88 -3.82 -2.02
C LEU A 16 -9.25 -4.08 -1.41
N PHE A 17 -10.15 -3.09 -1.45
CA PHE A 17 -11.47 -3.24 -0.84
C PHE A 17 -12.39 -4.18 -1.62
N LYS A 18 -12.22 -4.32 -2.93
CA LYS A 18 -12.93 -5.34 -3.72
C LYS A 18 -12.55 -6.76 -3.27
N ASP A 19 -11.28 -7.02 -3.00
CA ASP A 19 -10.81 -8.35 -2.57
C ASP A 19 -11.23 -8.63 -1.12
N ILE A 20 -11.20 -7.65 -0.22
CA ILE A 20 -11.72 -7.77 1.14
C ILE A 20 -13.22 -8.11 1.13
N VAL A 21 -14.00 -7.41 0.32
CA VAL A 21 -15.46 -7.60 0.24
C VAL A 21 -15.84 -8.97 -0.32
N LYS A 22 -15.08 -9.50 -1.30
CA LYS A 22 -15.28 -10.87 -1.81
C LYS A 22 -15.10 -11.94 -0.73
N ALA A 23 -14.29 -11.65 0.29
CA ALA A 23 -14.00 -12.57 1.39
C ALA A 23 -14.93 -12.36 2.60
N PHE A 24 -15.91 -11.47 2.55
CA PHE A 24 -16.91 -11.33 3.61
C PHE A 24 -17.79 -12.57 3.75
N PRO A 25 -18.19 -12.93 4.97
CA PRO A 25 -19.08 -14.05 5.20
C PRO A 25 -20.46 -13.78 4.56
N PRO A 26 -21.15 -14.83 4.06
CA PRO A 26 -22.42 -14.67 3.31
C PRO A 26 -23.57 -14.01 4.08
N ASN A 27 -23.52 -14.04 5.41
CA ASN A 27 -24.52 -13.43 6.30
C ASN A 27 -24.26 -11.93 6.55
N LEU A 28 -23.15 -11.35 6.07
CA LEU A 28 -22.90 -9.94 6.17
C LEU A 28 -23.53 -9.20 4.98
N ILE A 29 -24.61 -8.48 5.24
CA ILE A 29 -25.23 -7.62 4.22
C ILE A 29 -24.42 -6.34 4.11
N TYR A 30 -23.92 -6.03 2.93
CA TYR A 30 -23.18 -4.81 2.66
C TYR A 30 -23.66 -4.11 1.38
N ASN A 31 -23.55 -2.79 1.39
CA ASN A 31 -23.75 -1.95 0.22
C ASN A 31 -22.46 -1.20 -0.09
N SER A 32 -22.08 -1.11 -1.35
CA SER A 32 -20.92 -0.38 -1.81
C SER A 32 -21.34 0.81 -2.68
N TYR A 33 -20.97 2.00 -2.25
CA TYR A 33 -21.28 3.26 -2.94
C TYR A 33 -19.99 3.92 -3.42
N THR A 34 -19.91 4.20 -4.70
CA THR A 34 -18.83 4.98 -5.29
C THR A 34 -19.27 6.42 -5.46
N SER A 35 -18.48 7.36 -4.97
CA SER A 35 -18.74 8.80 -5.09
C SER A 35 -19.00 9.19 -6.55
N LYS A 36 -20.04 9.97 -6.83
CA LYS A 36 -20.42 10.35 -8.19
C LYS A 36 -19.37 11.21 -8.89
N PHE A 37 -18.71 12.11 -8.15
CA PHE A 37 -17.71 13.02 -8.69
C PHE A 37 -16.31 12.69 -8.16
N LYS A 38 -15.27 12.94 -8.97
CA LYS A 38 -13.87 12.95 -8.52
C LYS A 38 -13.73 14.00 -7.41
N SER A 39 -12.88 13.75 -6.41
CA SER A 39 -12.65 14.63 -5.24
C SER A 39 -11.87 15.91 -5.61
N ARG A 40 -12.42 16.70 -6.55
CA ARG A 40 -11.82 17.96 -7.04
C ARG A 40 -12.83 19.10 -6.94
N GLY A 41 -12.39 20.22 -6.32
CA GLY A 41 -13.23 21.40 -6.13
C GLY A 41 -14.27 21.25 -5.00
N PHE A 42 -14.82 22.39 -4.58
CA PHE A 42 -15.76 22.47 -3.45
C PHE A 42 -17.11 21.79 -3.75
N TRP A 43 -17.73 22.09 -4.87
CA TRP A 43 -19.08 21.61 -5.21
C TRP A 43 -19.15 20.08 -5.37
N SER A 44 -18.13 19.48 -6.00
CA SER A 44 -18.04 18.02 -6.14
C SER A 44 -17.95 17.33 -4.79
N ARG A 45 -17.16 17.87 -3.88
CA ARG A 45 -17.02 17.34 -2.51
C ARG A 45 -18.30 17.52 -1.70
N LEU A 46 -18.93 18.70 -1.78
CA LEU A 46 -20.20 18.96 -1.11
C LEU A 46 -21.27 17.97 -1.58
N TYR A 47 -21.43 17.79 -2.89
CA TYR A 47 -22.39 16.81 -3.45
C TYR A 47 -22.10 15.40 -2.92
N ASN A 48 -20.85 14.93 -3.03
CA ASN A 48 -20.48 13.59 -2.56
C ASN A 48 -20.74 13.43 -1.04
N THR A 49 -20.54 14.47 -0.24
CA THR A 49 -20.82 14.44 1.20
C THR A 49 -22.32 14.31 1.49
N VAL A 50 -23.17 15.06 0.78
CA VAL A 50 -24.63 14.98 0.90
C VAL A 50 -25.13 13.62 0.40
N GLU A 51 -24.61 13.14 -0.74
CA GLU A 51 -24.94 11.81 -1.25
C GLU A 51 -24.63 10.71 -0.25
N ALA A 52 -23.44 10.78 0.37
CA ALA A 52 -23.03 9.81 1.39
C ALA A 52 -23.90 9.89 2.65
N PHE A 53 -24.28 11.08 3.08
CA PHE A 53 -25.23 11.29 4.20
C PHE A 53 -26.56 10.59 3.94
N CYS A 54 -27.13 10.69 2.74
CA CYS A 54 -28.42 10.07 2.39
C CYS A 54 -28.34 8.53 2.27
N LYS A 55 -27.13 7.96 2.16
CA LYS A 55 -26.91 6.52 1.95
C LYS A 55 -26.36 5.79 3.18
N GLN A 56 -26.47 6.40 4.37
CA GLN A 56 -25.99 5.79 5.60
C GLN A 56 -26.70 4.50 5.95
N GLY A 57 -25.96 3.53 6.51
CA GLY A 57 -26.45 2.29 7.08
C GLY A 57 -26.20 2.19 8.58
N ASP A 58 -26.21 0.96 9.08
CA ASP A 58 -25.92 0.66 10.49
C ASP A 58 -24.46 0.95 10.84
N VAL A 59 -23.55 0.61 9.93
CA VAL A 59 -22.12 0.96 9.99
C VAL A 59 -21.72 1.57 8.65
N ASN A 60 -21.05 2.71 8.71
CA ASN A 60 -20.57 3.44 7.53
C ASN A 60 -19.05 3.37 7.46
N HIS A 61 -18.52 2.69 6.48
CA HIS A 61 -17.07 2.61 6.29
C HIS A 61 -16.63 3.46 5.10
N ILE A 62 -15.83 4.49 5.37
CA ILE A 62 -15.22 5.36 4.35
C ILE A 62 -13.83 4.80 4.01
N THR A 63 -13.63 4.43 2.74
CA THR A 63 -12.40 3.87 2.21
C THR A 63 -11.64 4.88 1.34
N GLY A 64 -10.32 4.86 1.40
CA GLY A 64 -9.48 5.75 0.59
C GLY A 64 -9.46 7.19 1.05
N ASP A 65 -9.04 8.09 0.17
CA ASP A 65 -8.70 9.48 0.45
C ASP A 65 -9.90 10.47 0.43
N VAL A 66 -11.12 9.98 0.63
CA VAL A 66 -12.35 10.79 0.67
C VAL A 66 -12.83 11.05 2.10
N HIS A 67 -11.92 11.38 3.00
CA HIS A 67 -12.18 11.54 4.44
C HIS A 67 -13.31 12.54 4.75
N TYR A 68 -13.48 13.55 3.92
CA TYR A 68 -14.52 14.59 4.07
C TYR A 68 -15.96 14.06 4.01
N LEU A 69 -16.19 12.85 3.51
CA LEU A 69 -17.52 12.24 3.50
C LEU A 69 -18.10 12.08 4.90
N CYS A 70 -17.25 11.94 5.95
CA CYS A 70 -17.69 11.81 7.33
C CYS A 70 -18.37 13.08 7.90
N TYR A 71 -18.28 14.23 7.26
CA TYR A 71 -18.69 15.50 7.86
C TYR A 71 -20.16 15.57 8.25
N LEU A 72 -21.03 15.00 7.46
CA LEU A 72 -22.47 14.93 7.73
C LEU A 72 -22.91 13.55 8.25
N MET A 73 -22.02 12.57 8.29
CA MET A 73 -22.35 11.23 8.77
C MET A 73 -22.47 11.15 10.29
N SER A 74 -23.25 10.18 10.76
CA SER A 74 -23.35 9.85 12.19
C SER A 74 -22.01 9.39 12.72
N LYS A 75 -21.45 10.14 13.68
CA LYS A 75 -20.14 9.87 14.28
C LYS A 75 -20.02 8.44 14.80
N ASN A 76 -21.00 8.00 15.59
CA ASN A 76 -20.94 6.73 16.32
C ASN A 76 -21.12 5.50 15.41
N LYS A 77 -21.48 5.70 14.14
CA LYS A 77 -21.67 4.67 13.13
C LYS A 77 -20.59 4.68 12.03
N THR A 78 -19.64 5.61 12.09
CA THR A 78 -18.71 5.84 10.99
C THR A 78 -17.32 5.36 11.34
N LEU A 79 -16.75 4.55 10.45
CA LEU A 79 -15.38 4.07 10.39
C LEU A 79 -14.65 4.74 9.23
N LEU A 80 -13.41 5.15 9.43
CA LEU A 80 -12.56 5.76 8.41
C LEU A 80 -11.27 4.98 8.25
N THR A 81 -10.93 4.56 7.02
CA THR A 81 -9.61 4.03 6.69
C THR A 81 -8.69 5.15 6.22
N ILE A 82 -7.53 5.28 6.87
CA ILE A 82 -6.43 6.17 6.48
C ILE A 82 -5.28 5.31 5.98
N LEU A 83 -4.94 5.43 4.69
CA LEU A 83 -3.93 4.59 4.05
C LEU A 83 -2.51 5.10 4.30
N ASP A 84 -2.30 6.41 4.29
CA ASP A 84 -1.03 7.08 4.57
C ASP A 84 -1.22 8.55 4.92
N CYS A 85 -0.14 9.20 5.36
CA CYS A 85 -0.10 10.64 5.62
C CYS A 85 0.79 11.39 4.59
N GLY A 86 1.17 10.75 3.48
CA GLY A 86 2.16 11.27 2.53
C GLY A 86 1.83 12.64 1.95
N ASN A 87 0.56 12.94 1.74
CA ASN A 87 0.14 14.27 1.26
C ASN A 87 0.48 15.40 2.24
N LEU A 88 0.50 15.13 3.55
CA LEU A 88 0.92 16.14 4.55
C LEU A 88 2.42 16.46 4.48
N LYS A 89 3.23 15.52 4.00
CA LYS A 89 4.68 15.74 3.80
C LYS A 89 4.97 16.54 2.52
N ARG A 90 4.15 16.36 1.49
CA ARG A 90 4.33 17.00 0.18
C ARG A 90 3.82 18.45 0.13
N LEU A 91 2.85 18.77 0.97
CA LEU A 91 2.24 20.10 1.01
C LEU A 91 2.98 21.02 1.97
N ASN A 92 3.05 22.32 1.63
CA ASN A 92 3.68 23.35 2.44
C ASN A 92 2.72 24.55 2.71
N GLY A 93 3.05 25.34 3.72
CA GLY A 93 2.34 26.57 4.06
C GLY A 93 0.84 26.38 4.31
N ILE A 94 0.04 27.37 3.92
CA ILE A 94 -1.41 27.40 4.18
C ILE A 94 -2.15 26.21 3.55
N ARG A 95 -1.69 25.70 2.41
CA ARG A 95 -2.29 24.53 1.75
C ARG A 95 -2.16 23.29 2.63
N ARG A 96 -1.02 23.08 3.29
CA ARG A 96 -0.80 22.00 4.25
C ARG A 96 -1.74 22.12 5.44
N THR A 97 -1.88 23.34 5.99
CA THR A 97 -2.74 23.60 7.15
C THR A 97 -4.21 23.32 6.83
N ILE A 98 -4.71 23.81 5.70
CA ILE A 98 -6.09 23.54 5.25
C ILE A 98 -6.30 22.04 5.03
N PHE A 99 -5.37 21.38 4.35
CA PHE A 99 -5.44 19.94 4.08
C PHE A 99 -5.41 19.13 5.39
N TYR A 100 -4.49 19.44 6.31
CA TYR A 100 -4.42 18.83 7.63
C TYR A 100 -5.77 18.94 8.36
N PHE A 101 -6.33 20.14 8.41
CA PHE A 101 -7.58 20.39 9.14
C PHE A 101 -8.76 19.62 8.54
N LEU A 102 -8.91 19.66 7.21
CA LEU A 102 -10.05 19.06 6.51
C LEU A 102 -9.90 17.54 6.28
N TRP A 103 -8.68 17.02 6.10
CA TRP A 103 -8.49 15.60 5.79
C TRP A 103 -8.10 14.74 7.00
N PHE A 104 -7.56 15.34 8.07
CA PHE A 104 -7.10 14.58 9.23
C PHE A 104 -7.77 15.05 10.52
N TRP A 105 -7.58 16.31 10.94
CA TRP A 105 -8.03 16.76 12.25
C TRP A 105 -9.55 16.62 12.42
N LEU A 106 -10.34 17.14 11.49
CA LEU A 106 -11.80 17.11 11.56
C LEU A 106 -12.36 15.69 11.36
N PRO A 107 -11.95 14.91 10.34
CA PRO A 107 -12.40 13.53 10.17
C PRO A 107 -12.11 12.65 11.38
N VAL A 108 -10.89 12.69 11.94
CA VAL A 108 -10.53 11.92 13.14
C VAL A 108 -11.47 12.19 14.34
N LYS A 109 -11.95 13.42 14.49
CA LYS A 109 -12.94 13.78 15.53
C LYS A 109 -14.36 13.36 15.20
N LYS A 110 -14.68 13.23 13.92
CA LYS A 110 -16.04 12.97 13.38
C LYS A 110 -16.37 11.50 13.16
N VAL A 111 -15.47 10.57 13.46
CA VAL A 111 -15.71 9.11 13.29
C VAL A 111 -15.61 8.36 14.63
N ALA A 112 -16.26 7.21 14.72
CA ALA A 112 -16.18 6.32 15.88
C ALA A 112 -14.81 5.68 15.95
N MET A 113 -14.39 5.06 14.85
CA MET A 113 -13.15 4.29 14.75
C MET A 113 -12.38 4.68 13.47
N ILE A 114 -11.08 4.43 13.51
CA ILE A 114 -10.16 4.66 12.40
C ILE A 114 -9.41 3.36 12.14
N THR A 115 -9.27 2.98 10.88
CA THR A 115 -8.30 1.96 10.51
C THR A 115 -7.12 2.58 9.79
N VAL A 116 -5.95 2.04 10.05
CA VAL A 116 -4.71 2.32 9.33
C VAL A 116 -4.10 1.01 8.86
N ILE A 117 -3.28 1.05 7.82
CA ILE A 117 -2.81 -0.16 7.15
C ILE A 117 -1.49 -0.72 7.70
N SER A 118 -0.83 0.00 8.62
CA SER A 118 0.41 -0.41 9.28
C SER A 118 0.59 0.30 10.62
N GLU A 119 1.39 -0.27 11.52
CA GLU A 119 1.82 0.40 12.75
C GLU A 119 2.62 1.69 12.45
N SER A 120 3.37 1.68 11.36
CA SER A 120 4.05 2.88 10.87
C SER A 120 3.06 4.01 10.55
N THR A 121 1.98 3.71 9.82
CA THR A 121 0.93 4.70 9.51
C THR A 121 0.21 5.16 10.78
N LYS A 122 -0.01 4.27 11.77
CA LYS A 122 -0.56 4.64 13.08
C LYS A 122 0.34 5.64 13.80
N LYS A 123 1.62 5.33 13.91
CA LYS A 123 2.61 6.23 14.54
C LYS A 123 2.67 7.59 13.84
N GLU A 124 2.67 7.58 12.52
CA GLU A 124 2.69 8.81 11.73
C GLU A 124 1.41 9.64 11.92
N LEU A 125 0.23 9.03 11.91
CA LEU A 125 -1.04 9.71 12.17
C LEU A 125 -1.05 10.38 13.54
N LEU A 126 -0.57 9.69 14.58
CA LEU A 126 -0.51 10.21 15.96
C LEU A 126 0.47 11.39 16.13
N GLN A 127 1.48 11.51 15.26
CA GLN A 127 2.33 12.71 15.22
C GLN A 127 1.58 13.96 14.74
N TYR A 128 0.59 13.77 13.86
CA TYR A 128 -0.19 14.89 13.32
C TYR A 128 -1.44 15.18 14.12
N VAL A 129 -2.15 14.17 14.61
CA VAL A 129 -3.48 14.36 15.22
C VAL A 129 -3.53 13.72 16.61
N ARG A 130 -3.85 14.55 17.60
CA ARG A 130 -4.14 14.06 18.95
C ARG A 130 -5.52 13.39 18.99
N CYS A 131 -5.56 12.09 19.18
CA CYS A 131 -6.78 11.32 19.40
C CYS A 131 -6.50 10.15 20.38
N ASP A 132 -7.57 9.55 20.87
CA ASP A 132 -7.47 8.32 21.66
C ASP A 132 -6.97 7.19 20.78
N GLU A 133 -5.84 6.58 21.13
CA GLU A 133 -5.23 5.49 20.38
C GLU A 133 -6.15 4.27 20.28
N ARG A 134 -7.05 4.07 21.26
CA ARG A 134 -8.06 3.01 21.24
C ARG A 134 -9.04 3.13 20.07
N LYS A 135 -9.17 4.30 19.47
CA LYS A 135 -9.95 4.52 18.25
C LYS A 135 -9.26 4.01 16.98
N ILE A 136 -7.96 3.71 17.05
CA ILE A 136 -7.17 3.33 15.88
C ILE A 136 -6.94 1.84 15.92
N ARG A 137 -7.36 1.15 14.85
CA ARG A 137 -7.05 -0.26 14.60
C ARG A 137 -6.12 -0.37 13.42
N VAL A 138 -5.07 -1.16 13.57
CA VAL A 138 -4.20 -1.52 12.44
C VAL A 138 -4.80 -2.74 11.77
N ILE A 139 -5.24 -2.58 10.52
CA ILE A 139 -5.73 -3.65 9.67
C ILE A 139 -4.94 -3.60 8.37
N PRO A 140 -4.08 -4.59 8.08
CA PRO A 140 -3.18 -4.55 6.95
C PRO A 140 -3.92 -4.63 5.61
N CYS A 141 -3.23 -4.30 4.52
CA CYS A 141 -3.72 -4.61 3.19
C CYS A 141 -3.73 -6.13 2.96
N CYS A 142 -4.72 -6.64 2.22
CA CYS A 142 -4.71 -8.02 1.77
C CYS A 142 -4.03 -8.15 0.40
N ILE A 143 -3.46 -9.33 0.13
CA ILE A 143 -2.97 -9.72 -1.18
C ILE A 143 -4.11 -10.39 -1.97
N SER A 144 -4.26 -10.07 -3.27
CA SER A 144 -5.25 -10.73 -4.11
C SER A 144 -5.01 -12.23 -4.20
N ASP A 145 -6.10 -13.01 -4.17
CA ASP A 145 -6.04 -14.46 -4.38
C ASP A 145 -5.59 -14.86 -5.80
N ASP A 146 -5.46 -13.91 -6.72
CA ASP A 146 -4.89 -14.15 -8.06
C ASP A 146 -3.38 -14.44 -8.00
N PHE A 147 -2.67 -13.90 -7.00
CA PHE A 147 -1.27 -14.24 -6.77
C PHE A 147 -1.16 -15.65 -6.19
N LYS A 148 -0.33 -16.48 -6.82
CA LYS A 148 -0.11 -17.88 -6.43
C LYS A 148 1.39 -18.16 -6.30
N PRO A 149 1.77 -19.15 -5.47
CA PRO A 149 3.13 -19.68 -5.51
C PRO A 149 3.52 -20.11 -6.93
N SER A 150 4.64 -19.56 -7.41
CA SER A 150 5.19 -19.87 -8.73
C SER A 150 6.71 -20.09 -8.60
N PRO A 151 7.13 -21.28 -8.10
CA PRO A 151 8.54 -21.57 -7.95
C PRO A 151 9.32 -21.42 -9.24
N LYS A 152 10.50 -20.82 -9.16
CA LYS A 152 11.40 -20.58 -10.29
C LYS A 152 12.84 -20.79 -9.86
N ALA A 153 13.65 -21.42 -10.71
CA ALA A 153 15.09 -21.44 -10.55
C ALA A 153 15.66 -20.02 -10.73
N PHE A 154 16.55 -19.61 -9.84
CA PHE A 154 17.18 -18.29 -9.91
C PHE A 154 18.19 -18.25 -11.06
N ASN A 155 18.09 -17.25 -11.93
CA ASN A 155 19.04 -17.05 -13.02
C ASN A 155 20.31 -16.35 -12.50
N SER A 156 21.33 -17.14 -12.15
CA SER A 156 22.57 -16.59 -11.59
C SER A 156 23.47 -15.88 -12.62
N SER A 157 23.28 -16.11 -13.91
CA SER A 157 24.11 -15.51 -14.96
C SER A 157 23.71 -14.08 -15.32
N ASN A 158 22.40 -13.81 -15.33
CA ASN A 158 21.83 -12.49 -15.59
C ASN A 158 20.48 -12.34 -14.89
N PRO A 159 20.46 -12.12 -13.55
CA PRO A 159 19.23 -12.04 -12.78
C PRO A 159 18.36 -10.86 -13.22
N VAL A 160 17.05 -11.07 -13.27
CA VAL A 160 16.07 -10.00 -13.51
C VAL A 160 15.56 -9.44 -12.19
N LEU A 161 15.94 -8.21 -11.89
CA LEU A 161 15.44 -7.44 -10.75
C LEU A 161 14.16 -6.71 -11.16
N LEU A 162 13.06 -6.91 -10.43
CA LEU A 162 11.80 -6.20 -10.64
C LEU A 162 11.71 -4.96 -9.76
N GLN A 163 11.45 -3.80 -10.35
CA GLN A 163 11.15 -2.53 -9.67
C GLN A 163 9.72 -2.11 -9.99
N ILE A 164 8.90 -1.88 -8.95
CA ILE A 164 7.50 -1.48 -9.10
C ILE A 164 7.33 0.02 -8.81
N GLY A 165 6.96 0.76 -9.86
CA GLY A 165 6.70 2.19 -9.80
C GLY A 165 7.96 3.05 -10.04
N THR A 166 7.70 4.27 -10.53
CA THR A 166 8.70 5.28 -10.91
C THR A 166 8.51 6.61 -10.18
N ALA A 167 7.57 6.68 -9.23
CA ALA A 167 7.38 7.88 -8.41
C ALA A 167 8.64 8.15 -7.55
N TYR A 168 8.85 9.39 -7.15
CA TYR A 168 10.04 9.82 -6.41
C TYR A 168 10.36 8.93 -5.20
N ASN A 169 9.34 8.53 -4.44
CA ASN A 169 9.52 7.66 -3.28
C ASN A 169 9.96 6.23 -3.63
N LYS A 170 9.89 5.80 -4.89
CA LYS A 170 10.35 4.49 -5.35
C LYS A 170 11.86 4.40 -5.52
N ASN A 171 12.56 5.53 -5.40
CA ASN A 171 14.00 5.62 -5.23
C ASN A 171 14.82 5.04 -6.39
N LEU A 172 14.29 5.11 -7.61
CA LEU A 172 14.95 4.55 -8.80
C LEU A 172 16.40 5.04 -8.99
N PRO A 173 16.73 6.34 -8.76
CA PRO A 173 18.12 6.81 -8.90
C PRO A 173 19.10 6.08 -7.98
N LYS A 174 18.71 5.88 -6.71
CA LYS A 174 19.57 5.21 -5.72
C LYS A 174 19.70 3.71 -6.02
N VAL A 175 18.62 3.08 -6.52
CA VAL A 175 18.68 1.70 -7.01
C VAL A 175 19.64 1.58 -8.20
N ALA A 176 19.57 2.49 -9.18
CA ALA A 176 20.47 2.50 -10.34
C ALA A 176 21.95 2.64 -9.91
N GLU A 177 22.25 3.58 -9.00
CA GLU A 177 23.57 3.75 -8.41
C GLU A 177 24.05 2.46 -7.75
N ALA A 178 23.19 1.80 -6.97
CA ALA A 178 23.55 0.59 -6.22
C ALA A 178 23.86 -0.61 -7.13
N ILE A 179 23.14 -0.79 -8.24
CA ILE A 179 23.32 -1.94 -9.13
C ILE A 179 24.28 -1.69 -10.29
N SER A 180 24.84 -0.49 -10.42
CA SER A 180 25.84 -0.16 -11.44
C SER A 180 27.02 -1.14 -11.41
N GLY A 181 27.38 -1.70 -12.59
CA GLY A 181 28.43 -2.70 -12.72
C GLY A 181 28.08 -4.10 -12.17
N ILE A 182 26.86 -4.35 -11.70
CA ILE A 182 26.39 -5.70 -11.36
C ILE A 182 25.74 -6.31 -12.60
N PRO A 183 26.16 -7.52 -13.04
CA PRO A 183 25.51 -8.22 -14.15
C PRO A 183 24.06 -8.61 -13.79
N CYS A 184 23.11 -7.77 -14.19
CA CYS A 184 21.67 -8.02 -13.99
C CYS A 184 20.85 -7.17 -14.96
N HIS A 185 19.57 -7.51 -15.11
CA HIS A 185 18.60 -6.71 -15.88
C HIS A 185 17.56 -6.09 -14.95
N LEU A 186 17.40 -4.77 -15.01
CA LEU A 186 16.37 -4.05 -14.22
C LEU A 186 15.06 -3.96 -15.02
N ARG A 187 14.06 -4.74 -14.62
CA ARG A 187 12.70 -4.66 -15.15
C ARG A 187 11.88 -3.67 -14.34
N ILE A 188 11.39 -2.61 -14.99
CA ILE A 188 10.69 -1.50 -14.33
C ILE A 188 9.22 -1.49 -14.75
N ILE A 189 8.30 -1.53 -13.79
CA ILE A 189 6.88 -1.28 -14.03
C ILE A 189 6.59 0.19 -13.71
N GLY A 190 6.34 0.98 -14.74
CA GLY A 190 6.02 2.41 -14.63
C GLY A 190 6.55 3.20 -15.83
N LYS A 191 5.97 4.37 -16.03
CA LYS A 191 6.45 5.30 -17.07
C LYS A 191 7.66 6.06 -16.54
N LEU A 192 8.79 5.97 -17.24
CA LEU A 192 10.01 6.70 -16.92
C LEU A 192 9.92 8.15 -17.40
N SER A 193 10.50 9.08 -16.63
CA SER A 193 10.79 10.43 -17.07
C SER A 193 12.11 10.49 -17.85
N GLU A 194 12.33 11.57 -18.62
CA GLU A 194 13.61 11.77 -19.32
C GLU A 194 14.79 11.82 -18.36
N GLU A 195 14.62 12.42 -17.19
CA GLU A 195 15.63 12.45 -16.13
C GLU A 195 16.00 11.05 -15.63
N GLN A 196 14.99 10.20 -15.38
CA GLN A 196 15.20 8.81 -14.95
C GLN A 196 15.91 7.99 -16.03
N ILE A 197 15.55 8.17 -17.29
CA ILE A 197 16.24 7.55 -18.43
C ILE A 197 17.72 7.97 -18.46
N SER A 198 17.98 9.27 -18.35
CA SER A 198 19.34 9.79 -18.33
C SER A 198 20.18 9.23 -17.17
N GLN A 199 19.57 9.07 -16.01
CA GLN A 199 20.24 8.47 -14.84
C GLN A 199 20.57 6.98 -15.06
N LEU A 200 19.63 6.21 -15.61
CA LEU A 200 19.86 4.79 -15.92
C LEU A 200 20.98 4.61 -16.93
N LEU A 201 21.05 5.47 -17.95
CA LEU A 201 22.13 5.47 -18.94
C LEU A 201 23.47 5.89 -18.33
N ALA A 202 23.49 6.90 -17.45
CA ALA A 202 24.71 7.38 -16.80
C ALA A 202 25.37 6.30 -15.91
N PHE A 203 24.58 5.40 -15.32
CA PHE A 203 25.05 4.27 -14.53
C PHE A 203 25.25 2.98 -15.35
N ASP A 204 25.11 3.03 -16.68
CA ASP A 204 25.20 1.88 -17.61
C ASP A 204 24.31 0.69 -17.18
N ILE A 205 23.04 1.00 -16.84
CA ILE A 205 22.09 -0.02 -16.38
C ILE A 205 21.43 -0.72 -17.58
N SER A 206 21.53 -2.05 -17.63
CA SER A 206 20.69 -2.86 -18.49
C SER A 206 19.26 -2.84 -17.95
N TYR A 207 18.30 -2.21 -18.65
CA TYR A 207 16.94 -2.09 -18.19
C TYR A 207 15.88 -2.25 -19.30
N SER A 208 14.67 -2.56 -18.88
CA SER A 208 13.47 -2.40 -19.69
C SER A 208 12.32 -1.86 -18.84
N SER A 209 11.42 -1.10 -19.44
CA SER A 209 10.27 -0.55 -18.74
C SER A 209 8.96 -0.83 -19.47
N VAL A 210 7.90 -0.99 -18.69
CA VAL A 210 6.55 -1.17 -19.17
C VAL A 210 5.57 -0.40 -18.27
N SER A 211 4.48 0.07 -18.84
CA SER A 211 3.44 0.79 -18.10
C SER A 211 2.05 0.37 -18.58
N ASN A 212 1.02 0.73 -17.80
CA ASN A 212 -0.39 0.43 -18.11
C ASN A 212 -0.70 -1.07 -18.19
N LEU A 213 -0.02 -1.87 -17.39
CA LEU A 213 -0.29 -3.30 -17.26
C LEU A 213 -1.62 -3.56 -16.56
N THR A 214 -2.29 -4.60 -16.99
CA THR A 214 -3.40 -5.22 -16.26
C THR A 214 -2.89 -5.95 -15.01
N ASP A 215 -3.79 -6.29 -14.09
CA ASP A 215 -3.45 -7.04 -12.89
C ASP A 215 -2.78 -8.39 -13.20
N LEU A 216 -3.23 -9.09 -14.23
CA LEU A 216 -2.63 -10.37 -14.65
C LEU A 216 -1.24 -10.18 -15.25
N GLU A 217 -1.01 -9.13 -16.01
CA GLU A 217 0.31 -8.81 -16.54
C GLU A 217 1.28 -8.40 -15.43
N ILE A 218 0.81 -7.72 -14.37
CA ILE A 218 1.64 -7.43 -13.19
C ILE A 218 2.05 -8.75 -12.50
N ILE A 219 1.13 -9.69 -12.32
CA ILE A 219 1.43 -11.02 -11.75
C ILE A 219 2.48 -11.74 -12.60
N ASP A 220 2.37 -11.68 -13.92
CA ASP A 220 3.31 -12.29 -14.85
C ASP A 220 4.73 -11.70 -14.74
N GLU A 221 4.85 -10.39 -14.49
CA GLU A 221 6.15 -9.75 -14.22
C GLU A 221 6.80 -10.29 -12.92
N TYR A 222 6.03 -10.54 -11.86
CA TYR A 222 6.53 -11.21 -10.66
C TYR A 222 6.94 -12.66 -10.93
N ILE A 223 6.21 -13.38 -11.78
CA ILE A 223 6.54 -14.78 -12.16
C ILE A 223 7.86 -14.82 -12.94
N LYS A 224 8.10 -13.87 -13.82
CA LYS A 224 9.28 -13.82 -14.70
C LYS A 224 10.55 -13.32 -13.99
N CYS A 225 10.45 -12.43 -13.03
CA CYS A 225 11.62 -11.87 -12.35
C CYS A 225 12.33 -12.92 -11.45
N ASP A 226 13.56 -12.61 -11.06
CA ASP A 226 14.35 -13.43 -10.15
C ASP A 226 14.34 -12.89 -8.71
N ALA A 227 14.20 -11.56 -8.55
CA ALA A 227 14.07 -10.91 -7.25
C ALA A 227 13.29 -9.59 -7.38
N LEU A 228 12.68 -9.15 -6.29
CA LEU A 228 12.13 -7.80 -6.16
C LEU A 228 13.16 -6.88 -5.52
N ILE A 229 13.38 -5.69 -6.10
CA ILE A 229 14.07 -4.58 -5.45
C ILE A 229 13.05 -3.46 -5.16
N PHE A 230 12.84 -3.16 -3.89
CA PHE A 230 11.82 -2.23 -3.40
C PHE A 230 12.39 -1.33 -2.30
N ALA A 231 13.47 -0.59 -2.64
CA ALA A 231 14.18 0.31 -1.74
C ALA A 231 13.49 1.69 -1.63
N SER A 232 12.16 1.69 -1.40
CA SER A 232 11.34 2.90 -1.31
C SER A 232 11.71 3.73 -0.08
N THR A 233 11.65 5.07 -0.22
CA THR A 233 11.89 6.01 0.88
C THR A 233 10.62 6.35 1.66
N TYR A 234 9.45 6.03 1.11
CA TYR A 234 8.16 6.23 1.78
C TYR A 234 7.10 5.28 1.23
N GLU A 235 6.48 4.50 2.13
CA GLU A 235 5.30 3.67 1.85
C GLU A 235 4.37 3.65 3.07
N GLY A 236 3.06 3.62 2.80
CA GLY A 236 2.06 3.37 3.84
C GLY A 236 1.97 1.88 4.22
N PHE A 237 2.30 0.97 3.27
CA PHE A 237 2.31 -0.46 3.48
C PHE A 237 3.50 -1.15 2.78
N GLY A 238 3.46 -1.28 1.46
CA GLY A 238 4.48 -2.00 0.70
C GLY A 238 3.94 -3.29 0.08
N MET A 239 2.79 -3.19 -0.60
CA MET A 239 2.15 -4.33 -1.30
C MET A 239 3.14 -5.17 -2.12
N PRO A 240 4.08 -4.58 -2.90
CA PRO A 240 5.03 -5.34 -3.69
C PRO A 240 5.83 -6.37 -2.91
N ILE A 241 6.11 -6.14 -1.62
CA ILE A 241 6.81 -7.10 -0.75
C ILE A 241 5.98 -8.38 -0.61
N VAL A 242 4.69 -8.25 -0.34
CA VAL A 242 3.80 -9.40 -0.14
C VAL A 242 3.52 -10.12 -1.46
N GLU A 243 3.39 -9.35 -2.55
CA GLU A 243 3.23 -9.88 -3.92
C GLU A 243 4.43 -10.73 -4.34
N ALA A 244 5.66 -10.28 -4.06
CA ALA A 244 6.88 -11.04 -4.28
C ALA A 244 6.96 -12.27 -3.36
N ASN A 245 6.61 -12.13 -2.09
CA ASN A 245 6.60 -13.22 -1.12
C ASN A 245 5.70 -14.38 -1.56
N ILE A 246 4.45 -14.08 -1.96
CA ILE A 246 3.51 -15.13 -2.37
C ILE A 246 3.92 -15.80 -3.68
N THR A 247 4.56 -15.08 -4.60
CA THR A 247 5.10 -15.63 -5.85
C THR A 247 6.41 -16.39 -5.67
N GLY A 248 7.01 -16.32 -4.47
CA GLY A 248 8.26 -17.01 -4.18
C GLY A 248 9.49 -16.27 -4.74
N ARG A 249 9.50 -14.94 -4.71
CA ARG A 249 10.64 -14.11 -5.09
C ARG A 249 11.32 -13.56 -3.85
N PRO A 250 12.66 -13.69 -3.73
CA PRO A 250 13.40 -13.00 -2.70
C PRO A 250 13.28 -11.48 -2.87
N VAL A 251 13.31 -10.76 -1.76
CA VAL A 251 13.04 -9.32 -1.71
C VAL A 251 14.21 -8.58 -1.09
N VAL A 252 14.67 -7.50 -1.74
CA VAL A 252 15.45 -6.42 -1.12
C VAL A 252 14.49 -5.27 -0.87
N THR A 253 14.36 -4.81 0.37
CA THR A 253 13.48 -3.68 0.71
C THR A 253 14.06 -2.81 1.82
N SER A 254 13.49 -1.64 2.00
CA SER A 254 13.98 -0.66 2.97
C SER A 254 13.76 -1.10 4.43
N ASN A 255 14.68 -0.72 5.30
CA ASN A 255 14.61 -0.94 6.74
C ASN A 255 13.80 0.14 7.50
N ILE A 256 13.01 0.95 6.79
CA ILE A 256 12.28 2.08 7.35
C ILE A 256 10.76 1.96 7.16
N LEU A 257 10.00 2.71 7.95
CA LEU A 257 8.55 2.85 7.90
C LEU A 257 7.83 1.50 7.98
N SER A 258 6.90 1.23 7.05
CA SER A 258 6.09 0.01 7.05
C SER A 258 6.81 -1.21 6.47
N MET A 259 7.89 -1.04 5.69
CA MET A 259 8.52 -2.13 4.98
C MET A 259 9.06 -3.25 5.91
N PRO A 260 9.76 -2.96 7.04
CA PRO A 260 10.17 -4.02 7.99
C PRO A 260 9.00 -4.78 8.61
N GLU A 261 7.92 -4.08 8.96
CA GLU A 261 6.71 -4.67 9.54
C GLU A 261 6.02 -5.63 8.56
N VAL A 262 5.92 -5.20 7.29
CA VAL A 262 5.28 -5.98 6.23
C VAL A 262 6.16 -7.14 5.79
N ALA A 263 7.45 -6.94 5.69
CA ALA A 263 8.41 -7.97 5.30
C ALA A 263 8.63 -9.04 6.39
N GLY A 264 8.57 -8.67 7.66
CA GLY A 264 8.99 -9.56 8.74
C GLY A 264 10.42 -10.07 8.52
N ASN A 265 10.59 -11.38 8.52
CA ASN A 265 11.87 -12.06 8.23
C ASN A 265 11.99 -12.54 6.77
N ALA A 266 11.13 -12.06 5.87
CA ALA A 266 11.01 -12.53 4.50
C ALA A 266 11.67 -11.61 3.46
N ALA A 267 12.52 -10.68 3.89
CA ALA A 267 13.26 -9.78 2.99
C ALA A 267 14.66 -9.46 3.52
N CYS A 268 15.54 -9.08 2.62
CA CYS A 268 16.80 -8.42 2.93
C CYS A 268 16.51 -6.94 3.15
N LEU A 269 16.67 -6.46 4.39
CA LEU A 269 16.43 -5.08 4.77
C LEU A 269 17.69 -4.24 4.55
N VAL A 270 17.52 -3.09 3.90
CA VAL A 270 18.62 -2.17 3.55
C VAL A 270 18.26 -0.71 3.86
N ASP A 271 19.25 0.13 4.08
CA ASP A 271 19.03 1.57 4.15
C ASP A 271 18.76 2.13 2.73
N PRO A 272 17.56 2.68 2.46
CA PRO A 272 17.23 3.21 1.14
C PRO A 272 18.04 4.48 0.77
N TYR A 273 18.70 5.11 1.71
CA TYR A 273 19.52 6.30 1.48
C TYR A 273 20.99 5.97 1.18
N ASP A 274 21.43 4.73 1.43
CA ASP A 274 22.78 4.25 1.19
C ASP A 274 22.81 3.26 0.00
N ALA A 275 23.38 3.70 -1.14
CA ALA A 275 23.53 2.87 -2.33
C ALA A 275 24.39 1.64 -2.08
N GLU A 276 25.41 1.76 -1.22
CA GLU A 276 26.30 0.64 -0.91
C GLU A 276 25.60 -0.44 -0.06
N ASP A 277 24.71 -0.03 0.85
CA ASP A 277 23.91 -0.99 1.61
C ASP A 277 22.88 -1.70 0.73
N ILE A 278 22.21 -0.97 -0.19
CA ILE A 278 21.35 -1.57 -1.23
C ILE A 278 22.16 -2.56 -2.07
N ARG A 279 23.35 -2.18 -2.52
CA ARG A 279 24.27 -3.03 -3.30
C ARG A 279 24.61 -4.31 -2.57
N LYS A 280 25.00 -4.23 -1.31
CA LYS A 280 25.29 -5.41 -0.45
C LYS A 280 24.08 -6.34 -0.36
N GLY A 281 22.87 -5.78 -0.17
CA GLY A 281 21.64 -6.55 -0.13
C GLY A 281 21.37 -7.31 -1.44
N VAL A 282 21.56 -6.66 -2.59
CA VAL A 282 21.41 -7.27 -3.92
C VAL A 282 22.46 -8.38 -4.11
N LEU A 283 23.73 -8.10 -3.86
CA LEU A 283 24.81 -9.08 -4.02
C LEU A 283 24.62 -10.28 -3.10
N LYS A 284 24.15 -10.09 -1.86
CA LYS A 284 23.84 -11.18 -0.95
C LYS A 284 22.75 -12.11 -1.52
N ILE A 285 21.69 -11.55 -2.08
CA ILE A 285 20.66 -12.35 -2.76
C ILE A 285 21.25 -13.09 -3.99
N PHE A 286 22.16 -12.47 -4.73
CA PHE A 286 22.74 -13.08 -5.93
C PHE A 286 23.71 -14.21 -5.63
N SER A 287 24.52 -14.08 -4.59
CA SER A 287 25.60 -15.02 -4.29
C SER A 287 25.22 -16.13 -3.30
N ASP A 288 24.27 -15.89 -2.39
CA ASP A 288 23.92 -16.79 -1.30
C ASP A 288 22.60 -17.53 -1.57
N GLU A 289 22.70 -18.77 -2.09
CA GLU A 289 21.55 -19.59 -2.44
C GLU A 289 20.73 -20.00 -1.20
N ASP A 290 21.38 -20.32 -0.10
CA ASP A 290 20.69 -20.77 1.12
C ASP A 290 19.94 -19.61 1.78
N TYR A 291 20.53 -18.41 1.73
CA TYR A 291 19.84 -17.19 2.13
C TYR A 291 18.61 -16.91 1.27
N ARG A 292 18.72 -17.04 -0.07
CA ARG A 292 17.56 -16.92 -0.97
C ARG A 292 16.46 -17.91 -0.64
N LYS A 293 16.82 -19.19 -0.45
CA LYS A 293 15.84 -20.24 -0.08
C LYS A 293 15.14 -19.91 1.23
N THR A 294 15.89 -19.42 2.21
CA THR A 294 15.34 -18.98 3.50
C THR A 294 14.35 -17.83 3.34
N LEU A 295 14.71 -16.80 2.55
CA LEU A 295 13.81 -15.66 2.28
C LEU A 295 12.53 -16.09 1.57
N VAL A 296 12.61 -16.99 0.59
CA VAL A 296 11.45 -17.52 -0.13
C VAL A 296 10.54 -18.34 0.80
N ALA A 297 11.11 -19.23 1.62
CA ALA A 297 10.34 -20.03 2.58
C ALA A 297 9.61 -19.13 3.60
N ASN A 298 10.32 -18.15 4.16
CA ASN A 298 9.74 -17.14 5.03
C ASN A 298 8.69 -16.30 4.31
N GLY A 299 8.88 -16.00 3.03
CA GLY A 299 7.95 -15.26 2.19
C GLY A 299 6.59 -15.93 2.08
N TYR A 300 6.56 -17.22 1.80
CA TYR A 300 5.31 -17.98 1.76
C TYR A 300 4.57 -17.99 3.11
N GLN A 301 5.30 -18.04 4.23
CA GLN A 301 4.68 -17.96 5.56
C GLN A 301 4.17 -16.54 5.83
N ASN A 302 4.97 -15.53 5.54
CA ASN A 302 4.62 -14.12 5.74
C ASN A 302 3.35 -13.73 4.97
N ALA A 303 3.24 -14.13 3.70
CA ALA A 303 2.10 -13.83 2.85
C ALA A 303 0.76 -14.36 3.41
N ARG A 304 0.77 -15.41 4.23
CA ARG A 304 -0.44 -15.95 4.88
C ARG A 304 -1.14 -14.93 5.78
N ARG A 305 -0.39 -14.01 6.39
CA ARG A 305 -0.92 -12.94 7.26
C ARG A 305 -1.86 -11.98 6.50
N PHE A 306 -1.68 -11.90 5.20
CA PHE A 306 -2.32 -10.92 4.33
C PHE A 306 -3.36 -11.55 3.40
N LYS A 307 -3.83 -12.76 3.69
CA LYS A 307 -4.92 -13.39 2.94
C LYS A 307 -6.21 -12.58 3.06
N PRO A 308 -7.01 -12.43 1.99
CA PRO A 308 -8.26 -11.67 2.04
C PRO A 308 -9.20 -12.11 3.15
N ALA A 309 -9.32 -13.42 3.40
CA ALA A 309 -10.18 -13.95 4.46
C ALA A 309 -9.76 -13.48 5.87
N ILE A 310 -8.44 -13.45 6.17
CA ILE A 310 -7.92 -13.00 7.47
C ILE A 310 -8.16 -11.49 7.66
N VAL A 311 -7.94 -10.69 6.62
CA VAL A 311 -8.14 -9.25 6.68
C VAL A 311 -9.64 -8.92 6.74
N ALA A 312 -10.47 -9.64 5.99
CA ALA A 312 -11.92 -9.48 6.02
C ALA A 312 -12.51 -9.78 7.42
N GLU A 313 -12.05 -10.83 8.09
CA GLU A 313 -12.47 -11.17 9.46
C GLU A 313 -12.20 -10.01 10.44
N GLN A 314 -11.01 -9.39 10.38
CA GLN A 314 -10.68 -8.22 11.21
C GLN A 314 -11.63 -7.03 10.96
N TYR A 315 -12.01 -6.80 9.71
CA TYR A 315 -13.01 -5.75 9.39
C TYR A 315 -14.40 -6.13 9.91
N VAL A 316 -14.82 -7.39 9.79
CA VAL A 316 -16.12 -7.85 10.30
C VAL A 316 -16.20 -7.68 11.82
N GLU A 317 -15.15 -8.03 12.55
CA GLU A 317 -15.08 -7.81 14.01
C GLU A 317 -15.18 -6.32 14.35
N LEU A 318 -14.45 -5.48 13.63
CA LEU A 318 -14.49 -4.04 13.84
C LEU A 318 -15.87 -3.45 13.49
N TYR A 319 -16.56 -3.96 12.47
CA TYR A 319 -17.92 -3.53 12.18
C TYR A 319 -18.91 -3.88 13.30
N LYS A 320 -18.76 -5.05 13.92
CA LYS A 320 -19.55 -5.43 15.10
C LYS A 320 -19.28 -4.48 16.28
N GLU A 321 -18.01 -4.15 16.53
CA GLU A 321 -17.62 -3.19 17.57
C GLU A 321 -18.27 -1.81 17.34
N VAL A 322 -18.16 -1.26 16.12
CA VAL A 322 -18.77 0.03 15.76
C VAL A 322 -20.30 -0.01 15.88
N TYR A 323 -20.93 -1.10 15.48
CA TYR A 323 -22.36 -1.28 15.63
C TYR A 323 -22.80 -1.23 17.09
N LEU A 324 -22.13 -1.98 17.97
CA LEU A 324 -22.40 -1.98 19.41
C LEU A 324 -22.18 -0.60 20.05
N LEU A 325 -21.10 0.11 19.71
CA LEU A 325 -20.89 1.51 20.14
C LEU A 325 -22.04 2.43 19.74
N SER A 326 -22.62 2.21 18.57
CA SER A 326 -23.75 3.01 18.07
C SER A 326 -25.05 2.78 18.84
N MET A 327 -25.24 1.59 19.41
CA MET A 327 -26.42 1.24 20.20
C MET A 327 -26.37 1.81 21.62
N HIS A 328 -25.20 1.87 22.23
CA HIS A 328 -25.01 2.42 23.58
C HIS A 328 -25.00 3.95 23.64
N SER A 329 -25.01 4.63 22.51
CA SER A 329 -24.99 6.10 22.40
C SER A 329 -26.35 6.73 22.13
N LYS A 330 -27.43 5.91 22.19
CA LYS A 330 -28.83 6.37 22.18
C LYS A 330 -29.30 6.54 23.60
#